data_c7f0ede8fe15d0363b3e12fc2ae513d4
#
_entry.id   c7f0ede8fe15d0363b3e12fc2ae513d4
#
_cell.length_a   1.000
_cell.length_b   1.000
_cell.length_c   1.000
_cell.angle_alpha   90.00
_cell.angle_beta   90.00
_cell.angle_gamma   90.00
#
_symmetry.space_group_name_H-M   'P 1'
#
loop_
_entity.id
_entity.type
_entity.pdbx_description
1 polymer ?
#
loop_
_entity_poly.entity_id
_entity_poly.type
_entity_poly.pdbx_seq_one_letter_code
_entity_poly.pdbx_strand_id
1 'polypeptide(L)'
;VLVIDDDPNAQNLMKKFLKKENYNVLQATSGPAGLDLAAKHLPDLITLDVMMPEMDGWEVLTALQNTETTQNIPVIMLTMTNESDIGYSLGATDYLTKPVDWNNLSKILKKHEIETDSQSILIVEDDEITRDMLTKSLETNDFKVIVAKNGKEALQRVNKAKPALILLDLMMPEMDGFEFAEKLREKKEWLEIP
;
A
#
# COMPACT_ATOMS: atom_id res chain seq x y z
N VAL A 1 6.88 -2.96 -4.75
CA VAL A 1 7.74 -3.53 -3.69
C VAL A 1 9.08 -3.94 -4.28
N LEU A 2 10.18 -3.62 -3.60
CA LEU A 2 11.52 -4.11 -3.91
C LEU A 2 11.90 -5.19 -2.88
N VAL A 3 12.32 -6.38 -3.37
CA VAL A 3 12.81 -7.50 -2.55
C VAL A 3 14.33 -7.55 -2.67
N ILE A 4 15.04 -7.42 -1.56
CA ILE A 4 16.51 -7.51 -1.47
C ILE A 4 16.85 -8.71 -0.59
N ASP A 5 17.38 -9.77 -1.19
CA ASP A 5 17.72 -11.05 -0.54
C ASP A 5 18.70 -11.81 -1.45
N ASP A 6 19.76 -12.38 -0.92
CA ASP A 6 20.76 -13.09 -1.74
C ASP A 6 20.37 -14.54 -2.07
N ASP A 7 19.37 -15.11 -1.34
CA ASP A 7 18.85 -16.44 -1.64
C ASP A 7 17.80 -16.41 -2.77
N PRO A 8 18.07 -17.00 -3.94
CA PRO A 8 17.11 -17.06 -5.04
C PRO A 8 15.79 -17.77 -4.71
N ASN A 9 15.79 -18.72 -3.75
CA ASN A 9 14.58 -19.43 -3.35
C ASN A 9 13.69 -18.52 -2.49
N ALA A 10 14.29 -17.81 -1.54
CA ALA A 10 13.58 -16.82 -0.72
C ALA A 10 13.00 -15.70 -1.61
N GLN A 11 13.77 -15.16 -2.54
CA GLN A 11 13.30 -14.20 -3.53
C GLN A 11 12.13 -14.69 -4.37
N ASN A 12 12.21 -15.91 -4.90
CA ASN A 12 11.14 -16.48 -5.72
C ASN A 12 9.86 -16.72 -4.92
N LEU A 13 9.99 -17.15 -3.66
CA LEU A 13 8.86 -17.37 -2.77
C LEU A 13 8.18 -16.02 -2.43
N MET A 14 8.96 -15.02 -2.06
CA MET A 14 8.48 -13.66 -1.79
C MET A 14 7.79 -13.06 -3.02
N LYS A 15 8.40 -13.17 -4.19
CA LYS A 15 7.81 -12.70 -5.46
C LYS A 15 6.48 -13.36 -5.78
N LYS A 16 6.36 -14.69 -5.59
CA LYS A 16 5.10 -15.43 -5.82
C LYS A 16 4.01 -14.94 -4.87
N PHE A 17 4.35 -14.75 -3.61
CA PHE A 17 3.42 -14.24 -2.61
C PHE A 17 2.97 -12.81 -2.97
N LEU A 18 3.89 -11.87 -3.16
CA LEU A 18 3.60 -10.48 -3.47
C LEU A 18 2.80 -10.32 -4.77
N LYS A 19 3.09 -11.12 -5.80
CA LYS A 19 2.30 -11.12 -7.04
C LYS A 19 0.86 -11.64 -6.83
N LYS A 20 0.65 -12.60 -5.94
CA LYS A 20 -0.70 -13.10 -5.59
C LYS A 20 -1.51 -12.00 -4.88
N GLU A 21 -0.85 -11.16 -4.12
CA GLU A 21 -1.42 -9.98 -3.45
C GLU A 21 -1.48 -8.73 -4.36
N ASN A 22 -1.26 -8.89 -5.70
CA ASN A 22 -1.29 -7.86 -6.74
C ASN A 22 -0.19 -6.78 -6.68
N TYR A 23 0.94 -7.04 -6.02
CA TYR A 23 2.07 -6.11 -6.02
C TYR A 23 2.96 -6.25 -7.25
N ASN A 24 3.48 -5.11 -7.73
CA ASN A 24 4.60 -5.07 -8.66
C ASN A 24 5.89 -5.32 -7.90
N VAL A 25 6.72 -6.29 -8.37
CA VAL A 25 7.90 -6.75 -7.64
C VAL A 25 9.16 -6.51 -8.44
N LEU A 26 10.08 -5.75 -7.86
CA LEU A 26 11.48 -5.66 -8.25
C LEU A 26 12.30 -6.59 -7.34
N GLN A 27 13.43 -7.12 -7.85
CA GLN A 27 14.29 -8.03 -7.11
C GLN A 27 15.75 -7.61 -7.24
N ALA A 28 16.48 -7.65 -6.12
CA ALA A 28 17.94 -7.48 -6.06
C ALA A 28 18.54 -8.62 -5.25
N THR A 29 19.67 -9.14 -5.71
CA THR A 29 20.40 -10.27 -5.10
C THR A 29 21.58 -9.82 -4.25
N SER A 30 21.73 -8.51 -4.02
CA SER A 30 22.78 -7.93 -3.18
C SER A 30 22.41 -6.54 -2.70
N GLY A 31 23.05 -6.08 -1.62
CA GLY A 31 22.87 -4.75 -1.07
C GLY A 31 23.10 -3.64 -2.11
N PRO A 32 24.24 -3.58 -2.80
CA PRO A 32 24.50 -2.56 -3.82
C PRO A 32 23.46 -2.52 -4.94
N ALA A 33 23.06 -3.68 -5.47
CA ALA A 33 22.01 -3.76 -6.49
C ALA A 33 20.65 -3.29 -5.95
N GLY A 34 20.35 -3.56 -4.68
CA GLY A 34 19.17 -3.08 -3.99
C GLY A 34 19.14 -1.56 -3.87
N LEU A 35 20.24 -0.95 -3.46
CA LEU A 35 20.38 0.51 -3.37
C LEU A 35 20.20 1.20 -4.73
N ASP A 36 20.80 0.66 -5.79
CA ASP A 36 20.66 1.18 -7.15
C ASP A 36 19.20 1.12 -7.63
N LEU A 37 18.50 0.00 -7.39
CA LEU A 37 17.10 -0.16 -7.75
C LEU A 37 16.19 0.74 -6.91
N ALA A 38 16.46 0.89 -5.62
CA ALA A 38 15.71 1.78 -4.72
C ALA A 38 15.80 3.23 -5.19
N ALA A 39 17.00 3.72 -5.48
CA ALA A 39 17.22 5.10 -5.96
C ALA A 39 16.58 5.36 -7.34
N LYS A 40 16.62 4.35 -8.23
CA LYS A 40 16.12 4.47 -9.61
C LYS A 40 14.60 4.39 -9.70
N HIS A 41 13.97 3.54 -8.91
CA HIS A 41 12.55 3.19 -9.06
C HIS A 41 11.67 3.70 -7.92
N LEU A 42 12.24 4.17 -6.81
CA LEU A 42 11.54 4.69 -5.62
C LEU A 42 10.36 3.79 -5.23
N PRO A 43 10.60 2.54 -4.84
CA PRO A 43 9.53 1.60 -4.53
C PRO A 43 8.74 2.05 -3.30
N ASP A 44 7.44 1.73 -3.25
CA ASP A 44 6.57 2.08 -2.12
C ASP A 44 6.96 1.35 -0.82
N LEU A 45 7.69 0.23 -0.94
CA LEU A 45 8.15 -0.58 0.18
C LEU A 45 9.34 -1.45 -0.22
N ILE A 46 10.24 -1.71 0.73
CA ILE A 46 11.38 -2.62 0.60
C ILE A 46 11.26 -3.74 1.62
N THR A 47 11.43 -4.99 1.20
CA THR A 47 11.73 -6.12 2.09
C THR A 47 13.23 -6.42 1.97
N LEU A 48 13.93 -6.49 3.10
CA LEU A 48 15.40 -6.53 3.16
C LEU A 48 15.87 -7.65 4.07
N ASP A 49 16.61 -8.59 3.50
CA ASP A 49 17.30 -9.60 4.30
C ASP A 49 18.47 -8.98 5.08
N VAL A 50 18.62 -9.39 6.31
CA VAL A 50 19.73 -8.98 7.16
C VAL A 50 21.02 -9.69 6.79
N MET A 51 20.94 -11.00 6.47
CA MET A 51 22.11 -11.86 6.31
C MET A 51 22.51 -11.97 4.83
N MET A 52 23.14 -10.95 4.28
CA MET A 52 23.65 -10.95 2.91
C MET A 52 25.19 -10.85 2.89
N PRO A 53 25.87 -11.46 1.88
CA PRO A 53 27.31 -11.34 1.71
C PRO A 53 27.70 -9.92 1.25
N GLU A 54 28.95 -9.51 1.54
CA GLU A 54 29.60 -8.24 1.18
C GLU A 54 29.01 -7.01 1.87
N MET A 55 27.71 -6.76 1.74
CA MET A 55 26.97 -5.67 2.38
C MET A 55 25.75 -6.26 3.05
N ASP A 56 25.70 -6.25 4.37
CA ASP A 56 24.58 -6.77 5.14
C ASP A 56 23.35 -5.84 5.11
N GLY A 57 22.20 -6.36 5.57
CA GLY A 57 20.95 -5.59 5.57
C GLY A 57 21.00 -4.34 6.46
N TRP A 58 21.81 -4.31 7.50
CA TRP A 58 21.97 -3.13 8.37
C TRP A 58 22.70 -2.00 7.66
N GLU A 59 23.75 -2.34 6.89
CA GLU A 59 24.49 -1.39 6.07
C GLU A 59 23.61 -0.82 4.95
N VAL A 60 22.80 -1.69 4.30
CA VAL A 60 21.82 -1.26 3.29
C VAL A 60 20.77 -0.33 3.90
N LEU A 61 20.19 -0.68 5.04
CA LEU A 61 19.21 0.17 5.76
C LEU A 61 19.80 1.53 6.07
N THR A 62 21.02 1.55 6.61
CA THR A 62 21.72 2.80 6.94
C THR A 62 21.93 3.66 5.70
N ALA A 63 22.33 3.07 4.57
CA ALA A 63 22.51 3.78 3.30
C ALA A 63 21.20 4.36 2.76
N LEU A 64 20.09 3.60 2.83
CA LEU A 64 18.76 4.07 2.44
C LEU A 64 18.31 5.26 3.28
N GLN A 65 18.49 5.20 4.60
CA GLN A 65 18.11 6.26 5.54
C GLN A 65 18.94 7.54 5.37
N ASN A 66 20.21 7.42 4.99
CA ASN A 66 21.10 8.56 4.76
C ASN A 66 20.95 9.20 3.36
N THR A 67 20.11 8.66 2.49
CA THR A 67 19.88 9.16 1.14
C THR A 67 18.52 9.87 1.05
N GLU A 68 18.51 11.16 0.72
CA GLU A 68 17.31 12.03 0.72
C GLU A 68 16.15 11.45 -0.08
N THR A 69 16.43 10.78 -1.21
CA THR A 69 15.38 10.21 -2.09
C THR A 69 14.80 8.90 -1.56
N THR A 70 15.49 8.17 -0.70
CA THR A 70 15.09 6.83 -0.22
C THR A 70 14.78 6.77 1.27
N GLN A 71 15.14 7.78 2.06
CA GLN A 71 14.99 7.80 3.51
C GLN A 71 13.55 7.60 4.03
N ASN A 72 12.56 7.98 3.21
CA ASN A 72 11.15 7.86 3.56
C ASN A 72 10.49 6.56 3.04
N ILE A 73 11.24 5.70 2.32
CA ILE A 73 10.72 4.42 1.85
C ILE A 73 10.63 3.47 3.05
N PRO A 74 9.44 2.91 3.37
CA PRO A 74 9.30 1.96 4.46
C PRO A 74 10.09 0.69 4.17
N VAL A 75 10.88 0.23 5.19
CA VAL A 75 11.73 -0.96 5.10
C VAL A 75 11.28 -1.99 6.13
N ILE A 76 10.92 -3.19 5.66
CA ILE A 76 10.65 -4.36 6.49
C ILE A 76 11.91 -5.24 6.49
N MET A 77 12.52 -5.40 7.67
CA MET A 77 13.69 -6.26 7.85
C MET A 77 13.26 -7.74 7.97
N LEU A 78 13.95 -8.62 7.29
CA LEU A 78 13.78 -10.07 7.39
C LEU A 78 15.00 -10.65 8.11
N THR A 79 14.81 -11.22 9.31
CA THR A 79 15.91 -11.67 10.17
C THR A 79 15.72 -13.09 10.67
N MET A 80 16.83 -13.79 10.94
CA MET A 80 16.83 -15.12 11.58
C MET A 80 16.73 -15.03 13.11
N THR A 81 16.96 -13.85 13.70
CA THR A 81 17.02 -13.62 15.15
C THR A 81 16.09 -12.50 15.58
N ASN A 82 15.71 -12.50 16.87
CA ASN A 82 14.88 -11.43 17.47
C ASN A 82 15.73 -10.20 17.87
N GLU A 83 16.49 -9.64 16.94
CA GLU A 83 17.29 -8.42 17.15
C GLU A 83 16.49 -7.13 16.85
N SER A 84 15.20 -7.14 17.17
CA SER A 84 14.27 -6.03 16.88
C SER A 84 14.74 -4.69 17.46
N ASP A 85 15.37 -4.69 18.65
CA ASP A 85 15.74 -3.46 19.35
C ASP A 85 16.84 -2.65 18.61
N ILE A 86 17.75 -3.34 17.91
CA ILE A 86 18.81 -2.70 17.12
C ILE A 86 18.25 -2.02 15.89
N GLY A 87 17.34 -2.66 15.22
CA GLY A 87 16.85 -2.18 13.96
C GLY A 87 15.87 -1.02 14.06
N TYR A 88 14.98 -0.97 15.08
CA TYR A 88 14.14 0.21 15.30
C TYR A 88 15.00 1.46 15.56
N SER A 89 16.14 1.30 16.22
CA SER A 89 17.07 2.42 16.43
C SER A 89 17.77 2.90 15.15
N LEU A 90 17.83 2.04 14.11
CA LEU A 90 18.39 2.34 12.79
C LEU A 90 17.34 2.77 11.76
N GLY A 91 16.07 2.90 12.15
CA GLY A 91 15.01 3.43 11.29
C GLY A 91 14.27 2.40 10.43
N ALA A 92 14.36 1.10 10.74
CA ALA A 92 13.48 0.11 10.11
C ALA A 92 12.03 0.34 10.52
N THR A 93 11.11 0.15 9.59
CA THR A 93 9.69 0.39 9.81
C THR A 93 9.02 -0.78 10.51
N ASP A 94 9.42 -2.01 10.18
CA ASP A 94 8.89 -3.24 10.79
C ASP A 94 9.87 -4.42 10.65
N TYR A 95 9.58 -5.53 11.34
CA TYR A 95 10.42 -6.74 11.40
C TYR A 95 9.60 -7.99 11.20
N LEU A 96 10.16 -8.95 10.46
CA LEU A 96 9.65 -10.31 10.36
C LEU A 96 10.80 -11.31 10.57
N THR A 97 10.56 -12.32 11.40
CA THR A 97 11.50 -13.44 11.55
C THR A 97 11.31 -14.45 10.42
N LYS A 98 12.42 -15.00 9.93
CA LYS A 98 12.38 -16.16 9.02
C LYS A 98 12.15 -17.45 9.86
N PRO A 99 11.29 -18.40 9.46
CA PRO A 99 10.49 -18.37 8.23
C PRO A 99 9.37 -17.31 8.27
N VAL A 100 9.18 -16.62 7.16
CA VAL A 100 8.23 -15.49 7.06
C VAL A 100 6.80 -15.94 7.33
N ASP A 101 6.14 -15.36 8.33
CA ASP A 101 4.70 -15.47 8.51
C ASP A 101 3.97 -14.59 7.48
N TRP A 102 3.42 -15.24 6.45
CA TRP A 102 2.75 -14.56 5.34
C TRP A 102 1.52 -13.76 5.76
N ASN A 103 0.80 -14.20 6.81
CA ASN A 103 -0.34 -13.45 7.33
C ASN A 103 0.10 -12.15 8.01
N ASN A 104 1.23 -12.20 8.72
CA ASN A 104 1.80 -11.03 9.36
C ASN A 104 2.37 -10.06 8.31
N LEU A 105 3.06 -10.57 7.30
CA LEU A 105 3.52 -9.76 6.17
C LEU A 105 2.36 -9.06 5.45
N SER A 106 1.24 -9.79 5.17
CA SER A 106 0.04 -9.16 4.59
C SER A 106 -0.50 -8.00 5.42
N LYS A 107 -0.53 -8.15 6.76
CA LYS A 107 -0.98 -7.06 7.64
C LYS A 107 -0.06 -5.85 7.59
N ILE A 108 1.26 -6.06 7.59
CA ILE A 108 2.24 -4.99 7.50
C ILE A 108 2.13 -4.27 6.15
N LEU A 109 2.06 -5.03 5.04
CA LEU A 109 1.87 -4.47 3.70
C LEU A 109 0.61 -3.60 3.62
N LYS A 110 -0.53 -4.12 4.08
CA LYS A 110 -1.80 -3.37 4.13
C LYS A 110 -1.70 -2.12 5.00
N LYS A 111 -0.99 -2.17 6.12
CA LYS A 111 -0.77 -1.01 7.00
C LYS A 111 -0.02 0.12 6.27
N HIS A 112 0.98 -0.21 5.45
CA HIS A 112 1.75 0.78 4.68
C HIS A 112 1.05 1.24 3.41
N GLU A 113 0.13 0.45 2.85
CA GLU A 113 -0.76 0.88 1.77
C GLU A 113 -1.85 1.86 2.23
N ILE A 114 -2.30 1.74 3.49
CA ILE A 114 -3.37 2.59 4.06
C ILE A 114 -2.91 4.04 4.30
N GLU A 115 -1.62 4.32 4.37
CA GLU A 115 -1.10 5.69 4.48
C GLU A 115 -1.14 6.47 3.15
N THR A 116 -1.35 5.83 2.01
CA THR A 116 -1.74 6.54 0.79
C THR A 116 -3.26 6.74 0.82
N ASP A 117 -3.70 7.96 0.89
CA ASP A 117 -5.11 8.44 0.86
C ASP A 117 -5.91 7.93 -0.37
N SER A 118 -5.32 7.09 -1.20
CA SER A 118 -5.79 6.61 -2.49
C SER A 118 -6.51 5.24 -2.49
N GLN A 119 -6.76 4.62 -1.34
CA GLN A 119 -7.42 3.30 -1.28
C GLN A 119 -8.80 3.31 -0.60
N SER A 120 -9.41 4.47 -0.41
CA SER A 120 -10.77 4.52 0.08
C SER A 120 -11.78 4.24 -1.03
N ILE A 121 -12.81 3.46 -0.72
CA ILE A 121 -13.97 3.25 -1.58
C ILE A 121 -15.04 4.25 -1.16
N LEU A 122 -15.50 5.07 -2.09
CA LEU A 122 -16.64 5.95 -1.86
C LEU A 122 -17.94 5.23 -2.21
N ILE A 123 -18.82 5.04 -1.24
CA ILE A 123 -20.18 4.56 -1.46
C ILE A 123 -21.11 5.77 -1.55
N VAL A 124 -21.85 5.87 -2.66
CA VAL A 124 -22.85 6.91 -2.88
C VAL A 124 -24.19 6.23 -3.01
N GLU A 125 -24.98 6.26 -1.95
CA GLU A 125 -26.24 5.51 -1.82
C GLU A 125 -27.17 6.27 -0.85
N ASP A 126 -28.40 6.54 -1.21
CA ASP A 126 -29.34 7.31 -0.37
C ASP A 126 -30.08 6.41 0.65
N ASP A 127 -30.31 5.14 0.33
CA ASP A 127 -30.88 4.18 1.25
C ASP A 127 -29.89 3.80 2.36
N GLU A 128 -30.25 4.12 3.60
CA GLU A 128 -29.40 3.93 4.77
C GLU A 128 -29.08 2.43 5.00
N ILE A 129 -30.04 1.55 4.76
CA ILE A 129 -29.87 0.11 5.02
C ILE A 129 -28.88 -0.47 4.01
N THR A 130 -29.05 -0.15 2.73
CA THR A 130 -28.15 -0.58 1.65
C THR A 130 -26.76 -0.03 1.86
N ARG A 131 -26.63 1.25 2.20
CA ARG A 131 -25.35 1.90 2.48
C ARG A 131 -24.61 1.25 3.65
N ASP A 132 -25.32 0.93 4.75
CA ASP A 132 -24.73 0.24 5.91
C ASP A 132 -24.32 -1.19 5.59
N MET A 133 -25.08 -1.92 4.78
CA MET A 133 -24.73 -3.28 4.33
C MET A 133 -23.46 -3.27 3.48
N LEU A 134 -23.37 -2.36 2.51
CA LEU A 134 -22.18 -2.20 1.66
C LEU A 134 -20.96 -1.80 2.48
N THR A 135 -21.13 -0.85 3.40
CA THR A 135 -20.06 -0.40 4.31
C THR A 135 -19.51 -1.56 5.13
N LYS A 136 -20.36 -2.32 5.82
CA LYS A 136 -19.95 -3.48 6.62
C LYS A 136 -19.27 -4.55 5.78
N SER A 137 -19.79 -4.82 4.57
CA SER A 137 -19.20 -5.80 3.66
C SER A 137 -17.79 -5.42 3.24
N LEU A 138 -17.55 -4.15 2.91
CA LEU A 138 -16.23 -3.66 2.50
C LEU A 138 -15.27 -3.56 3.67
N GLU A 139 -15.71 -3.05 4.82
CA GLU A 139 -14.89 -2.97 6.04
C GLU A 139 -14.47 -4.35 6.56
N THR A 140 -15.32 -5.38 6.41
CA THR A 140 -14.97 -6.77 6.74
C THR A 140 -13.84 -7.32 5.86
N ASN A 141 -13.66 -6.75 4.65
CA ASN A 141 -12.58 -7.06 3.73
C ASN A 141 -11.43 -6.05 3.80
N ASP A 142 -11.30 -5.32 4.91
CA ASP A 142 -10.23 -4.35 5.21
C ASP A 142 -10.17 -3.13 4.26
N PHE A 143 -11.26 -2.79 3.56
CA PHE A 143 -11.33 -1.56 2.77
C PHE A 143 -11.70 -0.36 3.65
N LYS A 144 -11.03 0.76 3.43
CA LYS A 144 -11.43 2.04 4.01
C LYS A 144 -12.65 2.57 3.25
N VAL A 145 -13.73 2.85 3.94
CA VAL A 145 -14.97 3.29 3.33
C VAL A 145 -15.26 4.76 3.66
N ILE A 146 -15.67 5.50 2.63
CA ILE A 146 -16.23 6.84 2.73
C ILE A 146 -17.67 6.73 2.22
N VAL A 147 -18.61 7.39 2.88
CA VAL A 147 -20.02 7.35 2.50
C VAL A 147 -20.55 8.73 2.12
N ALA A 148 -21.47 8.76 1.16
CA ALA A 148 -22.26 9.91 0.78
C ALA A 148 -23.70 9.46 0.48
N LYS A 149 -24.69 10.27 0.82
CA LYS A 149 -26.11 9.94 0.65
C LYS A 149 -26.74 10.51 -0.62
N ASN A 150 -25.98 11.26 -1.42
CA ASN A 150 -26.37 11.80 -2.73
C ASN A 150 -25.12 12.28 -3.48
N GLY A 151 -25.29 12.62 -4.76
CA GLY A 151 -24.21 13.07 -5.61
C GLY A 151 -23.55 14.38 -5.16
N LYS A 152 -24.30 15.27 -4.50
CA LYS A 152 -23.76 16.54 -3.99
C LYS A 152 -22.78 16.32 -2.83
N GLU A 153 -23.13 15.46 -1.89
CA GLU A 153 -22.22 15.06 -0.82
C GLU A 153 -21.01 14.28 -1.37
N ALA A 154 -21.24 13.40 -2.36
CA ALA A 154 -20.19 12.66 -3.03
C ALA A 154 -19.12 13.58 -3.66
N LEU A 155 -19.52 14.64 -4.37
CA LEU A 155 -18.59 15.64 -4.91
C LEU A 155 -17.75 16.32 -3.82
N GLN A 156 -18.35 16.60 -2.66
CA GLN A 156 -17.60 17.17 -1.52
C GLN A 156 -16.56 16.19 -0.97
N ARG A 157 -16.91 14.89 -0.92
CA ARG A 157 -16.00 13.83 -0.45
C ARG A 157 -14.83 13.66 -1.42
N VAL A 158 -15.09 13.57 -2.74
CA VAL A 158 -14.06 13.44 -3.78
C VAL A 158 -13.12 14.66 -3.80
N ASN A 159 -13.64 15.87 -3.62
CA ASN A 159 -12.82 17.09 -3.51
C ASN A 159 -11.88 17.08 -2.29
N LYS A 160 -12.29 16.41 -1.20
CA LYS A 160 -11.52 16.35 0.04
C LYS A 160 -10.45 15.27 0.00
N ALA A 161 -10.77 14.12 -0.59
CA ALA A 161 -9.86 12.99 -0.75
C ALA A 161 -10.28 12.19 -1.99
N LYS A 162 -9.35 11.94 -2.93
CA LYS A 162 -9.59 11.15 -4.14
C LYS A 162 -9.79 9.67 -3.76
N PRO A 163 -10.98 9.05 -3.95
CA PRO A 163 -11.17 7.63 -3.67
C PRO A 163 -10.53 6.78 -4.78
N ALA A 164 -10.19 5.52 -4.45
CA ALA A 164 -9.70 4.54 -5.41
C ALA A 164 -10.80 3.94 -6.28
N LEU A 165 -12.06 3.93 -5.76
CA LEU A 165 -13.24 3.39 -6.43
C LEU A 165 -14.48 4.11 -5.92
N ILE A 166 -15.49 4.27 -6.79
CA ILE A 166 -16.81 4.79 -6.41
C ILE A 166 -17.87 3.72 -6.70
N LEU A 167 -18.61 3.32 -5.68
CA LEU A 167 -19.85 2.56 -5.81
C LEU A 167 -21.01 3.56 -5.83
N LEU A 168 -21.70 3.67 -6.94
CA LEU A 168 -22.65 4.72 -7.23
C LEU A 168 -24.05 4.19 -7.47
N ASP A 169 -25.00 4.56 -6.62
CA ASP A 169 -26.42 4.46 -6.98
C ASP A 169 -26.78 5.54 -8.02
N LEU A 170 -27.60 5.15 -9.01
CA LEU A 170 -28.03 6.05 -10.07
C LEU A 170 -29.30 6.83 -9.71
N MET A 171 -30.11 6.34 -8.76
CA MET A 171 -31.44 6.86 -8.47
C MET A 171 -31.51 7.51 -7.09
N MET A 172 -30.88 8.65 -6.92
CA MET A 172 -30.79 9.37 -5.65
C MET A 172 -31.48 10.74 -5.70
N PRO A 173 -31.95 11.28 -4.56
CA PRO A 173 -32.47 12.63 -4.45
C PRO A 173 -31.38 13.71 -4.55
N GLU A 174 -31.78 14.97 -4.81
CA GLU A 174 -30.96 16.19 -4.89
C GLU A 174 -29.99 16.23 -6.11
N MET A 175 -29.14 15.26 -6.26
CA MET A 175 -28.23 15.04 -7.38
C MET A 175 -28.16 13.54 -7.60
N ASP A 176 -28.67 13.08 -8.71
CA ASP A 176 -28.66 11.68 -9.09
C ASP A 176 -27.26 11.21 -9.52
N GLY A 177 -27.11 9.89 -9.72
CA GLY A 177 -25.82 9.30 -10.05
C GLY A 177 -25.32 9.70 -11.44
N PHE A 178 -26.22 9.99 -12.40
CA PHE A 178 -25.83 10.43 -13.74
C PHE A 178 -25.26 11.84 -13.71
N GLU A 179 -25.95 12.78 -13.05
CA GLU A 179 -25.47 14.16 -12.87
C GLU A 179 -24.14 14.20 -12.10
N PHE A 180 -24.01 13.36 -11.07
CA PHE A 180 -22.76 13.21 -10.33
C PHE A 180 -21.62 12.71 -11.23
N ALA A 181 -21.87 11.64 -12.02
CA ALA A 181 -20.86 11.06 -12.90
C ALA A 181 -20.43 12.05 -14.00
N GLU A 182 -21.34 12.85 -14.55
CA GLU A 182 -21.05 13.91 -15.52
C GLU A 182 -20.09 14.95 -14.90
N LYS A 183 -20.43 15.48 -13.73
CA LYS A 183 -19.59 16.45 -13.01
C LYS A 183 -18.24 15.89 -12.59
N LEU A 184 -18.19 14.60 -12.23
CA LEU A 184 -16.94 13.92 -11.92
C LEU A 184 -15.99 13.91 -13.13
N ARG A 185 -16.53 13.65 -14.33
CA ARG A 185 -15.75 13.59 -15.58
C ARG A 185 -15.33 14.96 -16.15
N GLU A 186 -15.87 16.06 -15.66
CA GLU A 186 -15.43 17.42 -16.04
C GLU A 186 -14.00 17.72 -15.53
N LYS A 187 -13.57 17.10 -14.43
CA LYS A 187 -12.25 17.33 -13.84
C LYS A 187 -11.25 16.26 -14.27
N LYS A 188 -10.18 16.69 -14.94
CA LYS A 188 -9.11 15.79 -15.43
C LYS A 188 -8.51 14.89 -14.36
N GLU A 189 -8.35 15.39 -13.13
CA GLU A 189 -7.79 14.68 -11.98
C GLU A 189 -8.66 13.51 -11.49
N TRP A 190 -9.95 13.49 -11.87
CA TRP A 190 -10.91 12.46 -11.46
C TRP A 190 -11.28 11.47 -12.56
N LEU A 191 -10.79 11.69 -13.80
CA LEU A 191 -11.12 10.83 -14.95
C LEU A 191 -10.74 9.36 -14.75
N GLU A 192 -9.71 9.11 -13.96
CA GLU A 192 -9.17 7.77 -13.70
C GLU A 192 -9.87 7.04 -12.54
N ILE A 193 -10.80 7.69 -11.82
CA ILE A 193 -11.53 7.03 -10.73
C ILE A 193 -12.57 6.10 -11.37
N PRO A 194 -12.47 4.77 -11.16
CA PRO A 194 -13.44 3.80 -11.67
C PRO A 194 -14.76 3.82 -10.91
#